data_f5f157966c3bb619fe09f02b2e10c880
#
_entry.id   f5f157966c3bb619fe09f02b2e10c880
#
_cell.length_a   1.000
_cell.length_b   1.000
_cell.length_c   1.000
_cell.angle_alpha   90.00
_cell.angle_beta   90.00
_cell.angle_gamma   90.00
#
_symmetry.space_group_name_H-M   'P 1'
#
loop_
_entity.id
_entity.type
_entity.pdbx_description
1 polymer ?
#
loop_
_entity_poly.entity_id
_entity_poly.type
_entity_poly.pdbx_seq_one_letter_code
_entity_poly.pdbx_strand_id
1 'polypeptide(L)'
;MTGPAFSTAFKVLATVIVGGCAAALTQMGLTGQLGQPSSAGAPVASVGLSWFAAGLVLMGVTWWNILRSVTSLDANGLHQSWVWNKHMPLRDLAYAKLIRVRGLDWLIAPRLYVRTLDGKFTVFYAASPQLLAAFERLGSSLKTFRQQR
;
A
#
# COMPACT_ATOMS: atom_id res chain seq x y z
N MET A 1 -0.14 18.94 -6.05
CA MET A 1 0.93 18.47 -5.17
C MET A 1 1.03 16.96 -5.27
N THR A 2 2.26 16.43 -5.40
CA THR A 2 2.48 15.00 -5.65
C THR A 2 3.52 14.47 -4.67
N GLY A 3 3.34 13.26 -4.16
CA GLY A 3 4.29 12.64 -3.25
C GLY A 3 4.15 11.13 -3.17
N PRO A 4 5.15 10.41 -2.59
CA PRO A 4 5.07 8.99 -2.41
C PRO A 4 3.92 8.61 -1.47
N ALA A 5 3.19 7.55 -1.82
CA ALA A 5 2.10 7.04 -0.97
C ALA A 5 2.62 6.32 0.28
N PHE A 6 3.77 5.64 0.16
CA PHE A 6 4.37 4.86 1.25
C PHE A 6 5.70 5.45 1.71
N SER A 7 6.01 5.30 3.01
CA SER A 7 7.27 5.74 3.60
C SER A 7 8.47 4.96 3.04
N THR A 8 9.64 5.59 3.04
CA THR A 8 10.89 4.93 2.61
C THR A 8 11.19 3.71 3.47
N ALA A 9 10.97 3.80 4.79
CA ALA A 9 11.17 2.67 5.71
C ALA A 9 10.26 1.49 5.37
N PHE A 10 9.00 1.73 5.02
CA PHE A 10 8.07 0.69 4.57
C PHE A 10 8.53 0.03 3.26
N LYS A 11 9.03 0.83 2.31
CA LYS A 11 9.57 0.31 1.04
C LYS A 11 10.80 -0.58 1.27
N VAL A 12 11.70 -0.16 2.16
CA VAL A 12 12.89 -0.95 2.54
C VAL A 12 12.46 -2.26 3.20
N LEU A 13 11.55 -2.21 4.17
CA LEU A 13 11.04 -3.40 4.83
C LEU A 13 10.41 -4.38 3.84
N ALA A 14 9.56 -3.90 2.94
CA ALA A 14 8.95 -4.72 1.90
C ALA A 14 10.02 -5.36 0.99
N THR A 15 11.07 -4.61 0.64
CA THR A 15 12.18 -5.13 -0.18
C THR A 15 12.96 -6.22 0.56
N VAL A 16 13.24 -6.04 1.84
CA VAL A 16 13.93 -7.04 2.67
C VAL A 16 13.11 -8.34 2.78
N ILE A 17 11.81 -8.22 2.99
CA ILE A 17 10.92 -9.39 3.09
C ILE A 17 10.88 -10.15 1.77
N VAL A 18 10.61 -9.45 0.65
CA VAL A 18 10.52 -10.09 -0.67
C VAL A 18 11.86 -10.68 -1.09
N GLY A 19 12.96 -9.95 -0.88
CA GLY A 19 14.31 -10.41 -1.16
C GLY A 19 14.71 -11.63 -0.32
N GLY A 20 14.38 -11.62 0.96
CA GLY A 20 14.61 -12.76 1.87
C GLY A 20 13.85 -14.02 1.45
N CYS A 21 12.58 -13.87 1.09
CA CYS A 21 11.77 -14.99 0.57
C CYS A 21 12.34 -15.54 -0.76
N ALA A 22 12.75 -14.65 -1.65
CA ALA A 22 13.36 -15.06 -2.91
C ALA A 22 14.69 -15.80 -2.69
N ALA A 23 15.54 -15.30 -1.81
CA ALA A 23 16.82 -15.94 -1.45
C ALA A 23 16.59 -17.32 -0.82
N ALA A 24 15.63 -17.45 0.09
CA ALA A 24 15.27 -18.72 0.71
C ALA A 24 14.82 -19.77 -0.32
N LEU A 25 13.97 -19.36 -1.27
CA LEU A 25 13.53 -20.25 -2.35
C LEU A 25 14.67 -20.66 -3.26
N THR A 26 15.58 -19.74 -3.58
CA THR A 26 16.78 -20.05 -4.40
C THR A 26 17.68 -21.05 -3.69
N GLN A 27 17.92 -20.87 -2.38
CA GLN A 27 18.71 -21.81 -1.59
C GLN A 27 18.07 -23.21 -1.55
N MET A 28 16.74 -23.29 -1.32
CA MET A 28 16.02 -24.56 -1.34
C MET A 28 16.11 -25.26 -2.70
N GLY A 29 16.07 -24.49 -3.79
CA GLY A 29 16.28 -25.03 -5.15
C GLY A 29 17.69 -25.58 -5.35
N LEU A 30 18.71 -24.84 -4.93
CA LEU A 30 20.12 -25.23 -5.08
C LEU A 30 20.52 -26.44 -4.22
N THR A 31 19.95 -26.55 -3.02
CA THR A 31 20.22 -27.68 -2.11
C THR A 31 19.46 -28.96 -2.46
N GLY A 32 18.66 -28.95 -3.54
CA GLY A 32 17.89 -30.10 -3.98
C GLY A 32 16.74 -30.50 -3.05
N GLN A 33 16.47 -29.73 -2.01
CA GLN A 33 15.39 -30.01 -1.08
C GLN A 33 14.00 -29.96 -1.72
N LEU A 34 13.88 -29.27 -2.84
CA LEU A 34 12.65 -29.18 -3.63
C LEU A 34 12.39 -30.41 -4.52
N GLY A 35 13.41 -31.26 -4.71
CA GLY A 35 13.33 -32.42 -5.61
C GLY A 35 13.32 -33.77 -4.91
N GLN A 36 13.37 -33.82 -3.57
CA GLN A 36 13.30 -35.10 -2.87
C GLN A 36 11.89 -35.67 -2.96
N PRO A 37 11.70 -36.86 -3.60
CA PRO A 37 10.43 -37.55 -3.54
C PRO A 37 10.17 -37.90 -2.08
N SER A 38 9.06 -37.42 -1.53
CA SER A 38 8.61 -37.92 -0.25
C SER A 38 8.41 -39.43 -0.37
N SER A 39 8.86 -40.19 0.60
CA SER A 39 8.79 -41.64 0.68
C SER A 39 7.35 -42.23 0.51
N ALA A 40 6.37 -41.41 0.33
CA ALA A 40 4.95 -41.75 0.11
C ALA A 40 4.51 -41.74 -1.36
N GLY A 41 5.42 -41.61 -2.33
CA GLY A 41 5.10 -41.76 -3.76
C GLY A 41 4.15 -40.71 -4.38
N ALA A 42 3.79 -39.66 -3.64
CA ALA A 42 2.88 -38.64 -4.13
C ALA A 42 3.64 -37.45 -4.73
N PRO A 43 3.16 -36.81 -5.80
CA PRO A 43 3.77 -35.62 -6.42
C PRO A 43 3.56 -34.34 -5.59
N VAL A 44 3.57 -34.48 -4.23
CA VAL A 44 3.23 -33.39 -3.30
C VAL A 44 4.31 -32.28 -3.31
N ALA A 45 5.57 -32.62 -3.59
CA ALA A 45 6.64 -31.64 -3.61
C ALA A 45 6.49 -30.62 -4.76
N SER A 46 6.03 -31.03 -5.92
CA SER A 46 5.83 -30.14 -7.07
C SER A 46 4.63 -29.19 -6.87
N VAL A 47 3.56 -29.67 -6.23
CA VAL A 47 2.38 -28.85 -5.91
C VAL A 47 2.73 -27.79 -4.87
N GLY A 48 3.46 -28.16 -3.82
CA GLY A 48 3.92 -27.20 -2.80
C GLY A 48 4.81 -26.08 -3.40
N LEU A 49 5.74 -26.44 -4.27
CA LEU A 49 6.61 -25.49 -4.95
C LEU A 49 5.81 -24.52 -5.83
N SER A 50 4.82 -25.01 -6.55
CA SER A 50 3.99 -24.16 -7.43
C SER A 50 3.21 -23.11 -6.63
N TRP A 51 2.66 -23.46 -5.48
CA TRP A 51 2.00 -22.51 -4.58
C TRP A 51 2.96 -21.49 -4.00
N PHE A 52 4.16 -21.91 -3.61
CA PHE A 52 5.21 -20.99 -3.14
C PHE A 52 5.65 -20.02 -4.23
N ALA A 53 5.87 -20.51 -5.44
CA ALA A 53 6.22 -19.67 -6.58
C ALA A 53 5.11 -18.67 -6.90
N ALA A 54 3.85 -19.10 -6.92
CA ALA A 54 2.71 -18.22 -7.12
C ALA A 54 2.62 -17.13 -6.02
N GLY A 55 2.83 -17.51 -4.76
CA GLY A 55 2.89 -16.57 -3.65
C GLY A 55 4.01 -15.54 -3.82
N LEU A 56 5.20 -15.96 -4.24
CA LEU A 56 6.32 -15.06 -4.48
C LEU A 56 6.04 -14.09 -5.65
N VAL A 57 5.40 -14.55 -6.71
CA VAL A 57 4.98 -13.69 -7.83
C VAL A 57 4.00 -12.62 -7.34
N LEU A 58 2.99 -13.00 -6.56
CA LEU A 58 2.03 -12.05 -5.98
C LEU A 58 2.70 -11.04 -5.05
N MET A 59 3.63 -11.50 -4.22
CA MET A 59 4.44 -10.61 -3.37
C MET A 59 5.29 -9.65 -4.20
N GLY A 60 5.93 -10.13 -5.27
CA GLY A 60 6.71 -9.32 -6.18
C GLY A 60 5.88 -8.25 -6.89
N VAL A 61 4.70 -8.61 -7.38
CA VAL A 61 3.75 -7.66 -7.99
C VAL A 61 3.31 -6.61 -6.97
N THR A 62 2.97 -7.03 -5.75
CA THR A 62 2.57 -6.11 -4.67
C THR A 62 3.71 -5.17 -4.29
N TRP A 63 4.93 -5.69 -4.12
CA TRP A 63 6.12 -4.92 -3.85
C TRP A 63 6.40 -3.88 -4.94
N TRP A 64 6.31 -4.26 -6.21
CA TRP A 64 6.46 -3.36 -7.35
C TRP A 64 5.45 -2.21 -7.32
N ASN A 65 4.19 -2.51 -7.03
CA ASN A 65 3.15 -1.51 -6.88
C ASN A 65 3.41 -0.57 -5.68
N ILE A 66 3.90 -1.09 -4.55
CA ILE A 66 4.29 -0.29 -3.38
C ILE A 66 5.41 0.70 -3.75
N LEU A 67 6.44 0.25 -4.49
CA LEU A 67 7.56 1.11 -4.89
C LEU A 67 7.11 2.26 -5.80
N ARG A 68 6.17 1.99 -6.70
CA ARG A 68 5.70 2.95 -7.72
C ARG A 68 4.48 3.76 -7.29
N SER A 69 3.90 3.48 -6.15
CA SER A 69 2.69 4.17 -5.69
C SER A 69 2.94 5.64 -5.38
N VAL A 70 2.12 6.49 -6.00
CA VAL A 70 2.17 7.94 -5.86
C VAL A 70 0.78 8.45 -5.51
N THR A 71 0.73 9.42 -4.59
CA THR A 71 -0.50 10.16 -4.27
C THR A 71 -0.34 11.59 -4.73
N SER A 72 -1.32 12.12 -5.46
CA SER A 72 -1.39 13.52 -5.88
C SER A 72 -2.67 14.18 -5.40
N LEU A 73 -2.53 15.43 -4.99
CA LEU A 73 -3.62 16.32 -4.65
C LEU A 73 -3.59 17.49 -5.63
N ASP A 74 -4.61 17.58 -6.48
CA ASP A 74 -4.80 18.63 -7.46
C ASP A 74 -6.06 19.44 -7.15
N ALA A 75 -6.24 20.59 -7.83
CA ALA A 75 -7.44 21.41 -7.68
C ALA A 75 -8.73 20.65 -8.00
N ASN A 76 -8.66 19.63 -8.83
CA ASN A 76 -9.81 18.83 -9.27
C ASN A 76 -10.10 17.63 -8.38
N GLY A 77 -9.13 17.14 -7.61
CA GLY A 77 -9.35 15.95 -6.79
C GLY A 77 -8.09 15.32 -6.19
N LEU A 78 -8.34 14.25 -5.47
CA LEU A 78 -7.36 13.35 -4.92
C LEU A 78 -7.16 12.18 -5.90
N HIS A 79 -5.92 11.95 -6.28
CA HIS A 79 -5.52 10.81 -7.12
C HIS A 79 -4.49 9.97 -6.38
N GLN A 80 -4.62 8.67 -6.47
CA GLN A 80 -3.61 7.74 -5.98
C GLN A 80 -3.44 6.60 -6.98
N SER A 81 -2.20 6.44 -7.49
CA SER A 81 -1.81 5.27 -8.26
C SER A 81 -1.33 4.18 -7.31
N TRP A 82 -2.01 3.05 -7.36
CA TRP A 82 -1.59 1.81 -6.69
C TRP A 82 -1.98 0.64 -7.62
N VAL A 83 -2.42 -0.51 -7.08
CA VAL A 83 -2.96 -1.61 -7.89
C VAL A 83 -4.15 -1.15 -8.73
N TRP A 84 -4.99 -0.26 -8.15
CA TRP A 84 -6.07 0.44 -8.85
C TRP A 84 -5.89 1.95 -8.71
N ASN A 85 -6.10 2.66 -9.82
CA ASN A 85 -6.11 4.11 -9.80
C ASN A 85 -7.36 4.60 -9.07
N LYS A 86 -7.15 5.29 -7.94
CA LYS A 86 -8.22 5.92 -7.17
C LYS A 86 -8.29 7.38 -7.54
N HIS A 87 -9.50 7.84 -7.86
CA HIS A 87 -9.80 9.25 -8.11
C HIS A 87 -11.01 9.67 -7.27
N MET A 88 -10.91 10.83 -6.63
CA MET A 88 -12.00 11.42 -5.88
C MET A 88 -12.02 12.93 -6.06
N PRO A 89 -13.07 13.51 -6.68
CA PRO A 89 -13.20 14.93 -6.86
C PRO A 89 -13.40 15.64 -5.50
N LEU A 90 -12.74 16.79 -5.30
CA LEU A 90 -12.80 17.54 -4.04
C LEU A 90 -14.21 18.06 -3.72
N ARG A 91 -14.99 18.39 -4.75
CA ARG A 91 -16.37 18.90 -4.61
C ARG A 91 -17.34 17.92 -3.99
N ASP A 92 -17.07 16.61 -4.13
CA ASP A 92 -17.94 15.54 -3.63
C ASP A 92 -17.57 15.11 -2.21
N LEU A 93 -16.54 15.74 -1.60
CA LEU A 93 -16.06 15.40 -0.27
C LEU A 93 -17.01 15.94 0.82
N ALA A 94 -17.66 15.02 1.53
CA ALA A 94 -18.47 15.35 2.70
C ALA A 94 -17.66 15.36 4.01
N TYR A 95 -16.63 14.52 4.10
CA TYR A 95 -15.86 14.33 5.32
C TYR A 95 -14.42 13.90 5.00
N ALA A 96 -13.46 14.47 5.72
CA ALA A 96 -12.07 14.05 5.69
C ALA A 96 -11.51 13.97 7.11
N LYS A 97 -10.83 12.87 7.44
CA LYS A 97 -10.15 12.66 8.72
C LYS A 97 -8.77 12.08 8.50
N LEU A 98 -7.76 12.79 8.97
CA LEU A 98 -6.39 12.29 8.98
C LEU A 98 -6.19 11.38 10.19
N ILE A 99 -5.75 10.15 9.96
CA ILE A 99 -5.40 9.19 11.00
C ILE A 99 -3.89 8.96 10.96
N ARG A 100 -3.25 9.20 12.10
CA ARG A 100 -1.83 8.93 12.34
C ARG A 100 -1.69 7.90 13.45
N VAL A 101 -0.74 7.00 13.32
CA VAL A 101 -0.39 6.03 14.37
C VAL A 101 0.84 6.58 15.09
N ARG A 102 0.62 7.23 16.24
CA ARG A 102 1.72 7.80 17.03
C ARG A 102 2.79 6.74 17.32
N GLY A 103 4.04 7.09 17.08
CA GLY A 103 5.19 6.19 17.27
C GLY A 103 5.54 5.32 16.06
N LEU A 104 4.64 5.15 15.08
CA LEU A 104 4.86 4.37 13.86
C LEU A 104 4.78 5.20 12.58
N ASP A 105 4.76 6.53 12.68
CA ASP A 105 4.66 7.43 11.52
C ASP A 105 5.82 7.27 10.53
N TRP A 106 6.98 6.81 11.02
CA TRP A 106 8.15 6.53 10.19
C TRP A 106 7.97 5.27 9.33
N LEU A 107 7.19 4.30 9.78
CA LEU A 107 6.94 3.02 9.09
C LEU A 107 5.59 3.06 8.36
N ILE A 108 4.53 3.45 9.06
CA ILE A 108 3.17 3.43 8.54
C ILE A 108 2.81 4.84 8.07
N ALA A 109 2.66 5.01 6.74
CA ALA A 109 2.24 6.28 6.18
C ALA A 109 0.87 6.72 6.75
N PRO A 110 0.73 7.98 7.19
CA PRO A 110 -0.54 8.53 7.62
C PRO A 110 -1.62 8.36 6.56
N ARG A 111 -2.86 8.16 7.01
CA ARG A 111 -4.00 7.82 6.16
C ARG A 111 -5.03 8.93 6.22
N LEU A 112 -5.46 9.42 5.06
CA LEU A 112 -6.60 10.30 4.93
C LEU A 112 -7.84 9.46 4.60
N TYR A 113 -8.75 9.37 5.56
CA TYR A 113 -10.08 8.81 5.35
C TYR A 113 -10.98 9.88 4.77
N VAL A 114 -11.52 9.65 3.61
CA VAL A 114 -12.48 10.53 2.95
C VAL A 114 -13.78 9.82 2.69
N ARG A 115 -14.88 10.58 2.85
CA ARG A 115 -16.23 10.14 2.54
C ARG A 115 -16.87 11.14 1.59
N THR A 116 -17.51 10.65 0.54
CA THR A 116 -18.32 11.48 -0.36
C THR A 116 -19.71 11.72 0.17
N LEU A 117 -20.41 12.69 -0.43
CA LEU A 117 -21.84 12.93 -0.18
C LEU A 117 -22.69 11.69 -0.48
N ASP A 118 -22.32 10.90 -1.49
CA ASP A 118 -22.97 9.63 -1.87
C ASP A 118 -22.65 8.47 -0.92
N GLY A 119 -21.91 8.71 0.17
CA GLY A 119 -21.57 7.67 1.14
C GLY A 119 -20.38 6.78 0.78
N LYS A 120 -19.70 6.99 -0.34
CA LYS A 120 -18.50 6.22 -0.72
C LYS A 120 -17.32 6.56 0.18
N PHE A 121 -16.63 5.53 0.66
CA PHE A 121 -15.42 5.67 1.46
C PHE A 121 -14.17 5.38 0.63
N THR A 122 -13.15 6.21 0.81
CA THR A 122 -11.84 5.95 0.20
C THR A 122 -10.74 6.36 1.18
N VAL A 123 -9.64 5.62 1.14
CA VAL A 123 -8.46 5.87 1.97
C VAL A 123 -7.30 6.21 1.05
N PHE A 124 -6.68 7.37 1.32
CA PHE A 124 -5.47 7.83 0.64
C PHE A 124 -4.29 7.80 1.61
N TYR A 125 -3.13 7.43 1.10
CA TYR A 125 -1.88 7.37 1.87
C TYR A 125 -0.99 8.53 1.48
N ALA A 126 -0.33 9.14 2.44
CA ALA A 126 0.65 10.20 2.20
C ALA A 126 1.85 10.04 3.13
N ALA A 127 3.02 9.78 2.55
CA ALA A 127 4.27 9.73 3.28
C ALA A 127 5.04 11.06 3.23
N SER A 128 4.67 11.98 2.34
CA SER A 128 5.30 13.28 2.18
C SER A 128 4.75 14.31 3.20
N PRO A 129 5.62 15.07 3.91
CA PRO A 129 5.19 16.11 4.85
C PRO A 129 4.33 17.19 4.19
N GLN A 130 4.60 17.52 2.94
CA GLN A 130 3.86 18.51 2.16
C GLN A 130 2.41 18.06 1.90
N LEU A 131 2.22 16.79 1.52
CA LEU A 131 0.91 16.18 1.35
C LEU A 131 0.15 16.08 2.66
N LEU A 132 0.83 15.79 3.76
CA LEU A 132 0.23 15.75 5.10
C LEU A 132 -0.31 17.11 5.51
N ALA A 133 0.47 18.18 5.33
CA ALA A 133 0.03 19.55 5.59
C ALA A 133 -1.19 19.94 4.72
N ALA A 134 -1.19 19.52 3.45
CA ALA A 134 -2.32 19.75 2.55
C ALA A 134 -3.57 18.96 3.01
N PHE A 135 -3.40 17.73 3.49
CA PHE A 135 -4.49 16.91 4.02
C PHE A 135 -5.07 17.49 5.31
N GLU A 136 -4.22 18.05 6.20
CA GLU A 136 -4.67 18.74 7.41
C GLU A 136 -5.49 19.99 7.07
N ARG A 137 -5.02 20.79 6.13
CA ARG A 137 -5.76 21.98 5.64
C ARG A 137 -7.11 21.59 5.04
N LEU A 138 -7.14 20.56 4.22
CA LEU A 138 -8.38 20.04 3.63
C LEU A 138 -9.36 19.61 4.73
N GLY A 139 -8.90 18.84 5.72
CA GLY A 139 -9.72 18.38 6.83
C GLY A 139 -10.26 19.54 7.70
N SER A 140 -9.44 20.56 7.98
CA SER A 140 -9.86 21.74 8.73
C SER A 140 -10.87 22.59 7.96
N SER A 141 -10.65 22.82 6.68
CA SER A 141 -11.57 23.56 5.82
C SER A 141 -12.96 22.90 5.77
N LEU A 142 -13.01 21.59 5.54
CA LEU A 142 -14.28 20.84 5.53
C LEU A 142 -15.00 20.89 6.88
N LYS A 143 -14.25 20.86 7.99
CA LYS A 143 -14.83 20.98 9.33
C LYS A 143 -15.44 22.37 9.56
N THR A 144 -14.78 23.42 9.12
CA THR A 144 -15.27 24.81 9.24
C THR A 144 -16.54 25.02 8.40
N PHE A 145 -16.56 24.55 7.16
CA PHE A 145 -17.76 24.62 6.32
C PHE A 145 -18.97 23.90 6.95
N ARG A 146 -18.73 22.80 7.64
CA ARG A 146 -19.80 22.05 8.30
C ARG A 146 -20.33 22.73 9.56
N GLN A 147 -19.52 23.52 10.24
CA GLN A 147 -19.95 24.27 11.44
C GLN A 147 -20.74 25.55 11.11
N GLN A 148 -20.63 26.04 9.87
CA GLN A 148 -21.34 27.23 9.41
C GLN A 148 -22.73 26.94 8.80
N ARG A 149 -23.11 25.67 8.71
CA ARG A 149 -24.43 25.22 8.29
C ARG A 149 -25.27 24.76 9.47
#